data_300f1b97c50212ce6c1d562bd8533363
#
_entry.id   300f1b97c50212ce6c1d562bd8533363
#
_cell.length_a   1.000
_cell.length_b   1.000
_cell.length_c   1.000
_cell.angle_alpha   90.00
_cell.angle_beta   90.00
_cell.angle_gamma   90.00
#
_symmetry.space_group_name_H-M   'P 1'
#
loop_
_entity.id
_entity.type
_entity.pdbx_description
1 polymer ?
#
loop_
_entity_poly.entity_id
_entity_poly.type
_entity_poly.pdbx_seq_one_letter_code
_entity_poly.pdbx_strand_id
1 'polypeptide(L)'
;SQNIMVSVSNGRLTRTAKGWSVRPTKAGVDCKISVSTKGDNGKVQNIGAKPFRVKLLPPPVAYIEYTSDGNPAKYKGSRPISKGALISAKGIKAELDDADLDVRYQVLGFELNFFDSMGNSIAKASSSGKFTGEQQDIMRKMSKGKKFFISRVRAKGPDGVEKILPPIEVIVN
;
A
#
# COMPACT_ATOMS: atom_id res chain seq x y z
N SER A 1 21.86 35.06 17.37
CA SER A 1 21.01 34.12 16.64
C SER A 1 20.56 33.02 17.58
N GLN A 2 19.26 32.84 17.75
CA GLN A 2 18.73 31.70 18.54
C GLN A 2 18.80 30.41 17.71
N ASN A 3 19.63 29.47 18.14
CA ASN A 3 19.66 28.14 17.50
C ASN A 3 18.53 27.25 18.03
N ILE A 4 17.57 26.94 17.16
CA ILE A 4 16.49 26.04 17.48
C ILE A 4 17.01 24.60 17.44
N MET A 5 16.83 23.88 18.53
CA MET A 5 17.13 22.46 18.68
C MET A 5 15.82 21.70 18.82
N VAL A 6 15.68 20.62 18.04
CA VAL A 6 14.52 19.73 18.10
C VAL A 6 15.00 18.32 18.42
N SER A 7 14.30 17.64 19.29
CA SER A 7 14.56 16.23 19.64
C SER A 7 13.28 15.43 19.66
N VAL A 8 13.40 14.12 19.47
CA VAL A 8 12.28 13.17 19.47
C VAL A 8 12.58 11.96 20.33
N SER A 9 11.58 11.45 21.05
CA SER A 9 11.72 10.29 21.92
C SER A 9 11.60 8.95 21.19
N ASN A 10 10.96 8.95 20.02
CA ASN A 10 10.67 7.75 19.25
C ASN A 10 10.79 8.05 17.75
N GLY A 11 11.88 7.63 17.12
CA GLY A 11 12.06 7.76 15.68
C GLY A 11 13.29 8.57 15.26
N ARG A 12 13.30 8.85 13.97
CA ARG A 12 14.35 9.64 13.32
C ARG A 12 13.84 11.04 13.01
N LEU A 13 14.65 12.02 13.36
CA LEU A 13 14.43 13.43 13.04
C LEU A 13 15.31 13.82 11.86
N THR A 14 14.73 14.50 10.87
CA THR A 14 15.44 15.01 9.70
C THR A 14 15.06 16.46 9.46
N ARG A 15 16.07 17.32 9.24
CA ARG A 15 15.85 18.72 8.85
C ARG A 15 15.51 18.80 7.36
N THR A 16 14.50 19.56 7.01
CA THR A 16 14.05 19.80 5.63
C THR A 16 14.03 21.28 5.33
N ALA A 17 13.90 21.68 4.06
CA ALA A 17 13.78 23.08 3.67
C ALA A 17 12.55 23.79 4.29
N LYS A 18 11.51 23.04 4.65
CA LYS A 18 10.25 23.56 5.24
C LYS A 18 10.19 23.41 6.77
N GLY A 19 11.23 22.90 7.42
CA GLY A 19 11.25 22.65 8.86
C GLY A 19 11.82 21.29 9.22
N TRP A 20 11.12 20.53 10.08
CA TRP A 20 11.57 19.25 10.59
C TRP A 20 10.59 18.14 10.20
N SER A 21 11.12 17.01 9.79
CA SER A 21 10.35 15.78 9.53
C SER A 21 10.72 14.73 10.57
N VAL A 22 9.69 14.13 11.17
CA VAL A 22 9.83 13.04 12.14
C VAL A 22 9.27 11.78 11.56
N ARG A 23 10.05 10.69 11.60
CA ARG A 23 9.61 9.35 11.22
C ARG A 23 9.73 8.43 12.44
N PRO A 24 8.61 8.11 13.13
CA PRO A 24 8.62 7.18 14.25
C PRO A 24 9.10 5.79 13.82
N THR A 25 9.74 5.06 14.73
CA THR A 25 10.24 3.70 14.48
C THR A 25 9.45 2.62 15.22
N LYS A 26 8.82 2.98 16.34
CA LYS A 26 8.02 2.04 17.15
C LYS A 26 6.57 2.48 17.19
N ALA A 27 5.67 1.65 16.67
CA ALA A 27 4.24 1.84 16.83
C ALA A 27 3.78 1.43 18.24
N GLY A 28 2.69 2.03 18.72
CA GLY A 28 2.18 1.82 20.08
C GLY A 28 2.94 2.59 21.17
N VAL A 29 4.03 3.28 20.82
CA VAL A 29 4.83 4.13 21.70
C VAL A 29 4.70 5.58 21.26
N ASP A 30 4.34 6.47 22.16
CA ASP A 30 4.23 7.90 21.84
C ASP A 30 5.58 8.48 21.37
N CYS A 31 5.51 9.36 20.39
CA CYS A 31 6.64 10.17 19.96
C CYS A 31 6.49 11.57 20.54
N LYS A 32 7.31 11.90 21.54
CA LYS A 32 7.38 13.23 22.11
C LYS A 32 8.39 14.08 21.32
N ILE A 33 7.92 15.17 20.73
CA ILE A 33 8.75 16.16 20.06
C ILE A 33 9.01 17.30 21.05
N SER A 34 10.28 17.56 21.32
CA SER A 34 10.72 18.63 22.23
C SER A 34 11.48 19.70 21.46
N VAL A 35 11.19 20.94 21.74
CA VAL A 35 11.84 22.09 21.13
C VAL A 35 12.55 22.91 22.20
N SER A 36 13.79 23.26 21.96
CA SER A 36 14.58 24.13 22.83
C SER A 36 15.39 25.14 21.99
N THR A 37 15.81 26.22 22.61
CA THR A 37 16.70 27.19 22.01
C THR A 37 18.00 27.24 22.80
N LYS A 38 19.10 27.49 22.09
CA LYS A 38 20.40 27.75 22.70
C LYS A 38 20.73 29.23 22.47
N GLY A 39 20.83 30.01 23.56
CA GLY A 39 21.24 31.40 23.50
C GLY A 39 22.76 31.56 23.27
N ASP A 40 23.19 32.76 22.92
CA ASP A 40 24.58 33.07 22.65
C ASP A 40 25.49 32.84 23.87
N ASN A 41 24.93 32.85 25.08
CA ASN A 41 25.61 32.49 26.34
C ASN A 41 25.72 30.98 26.60
N GLY A 42 25.34 30.16 25.64
CA GLY A 42 25.35 28.67 25.76
C GLY A 42 24.21 28.06 26.60
N LYS A 43 23.34 28.90 27.21
CA LYS A 43 22.19 28.40 27.98
C LYS A 43 21.14 27.81 27.06
N VAL A 44 20.66 26.60 27.40
CA VAL A 44 19.58 25.92 26.71
C VAL A 44 18.27 26.24 27.45
N GLN A 45 17.30 26.78 26.73
CA GLN A 45 15.96 27.05 27.22
C GLN A 45 14.95 26.09 26.54
N ASN A 46 14.21 25.37 27.35
CA ASN A 46 13.12 24.53 26.83
C ASN A 46 11.94 25.41 26.44
N ILE A 47 11.52 25.32 25.17
CA ILE A 47 10.36 26.06 24.64
C ILE A 47 9.07 25.28 24.87
N GLY A 48 9.14 23.96 24.74
CA GLY A 48 8.00 23.09 24.94
C GLY A 48 8.18 21.69 24.36
N ALA A 49 7.23 20.84 24.66
CA ALA A 49 7.18 19.50 24.14
C ALA A 49 5.74 19.07 23.86
N LYS A 50 5.53 18.31 22.79
CA LYS A 50 4.23 17.79 22.41
C LYS A 50 4.32 16.29 22.13
N PRO A 51 3.49 15.46 22.79
CA PRO A 51 3.40 14.02 22.48
C PRO A 51 2.49 13.80 21.28
N PHE A 52 2.89 12.84 20.43
CA PHE A 52 2.10 12.33 19.31
C PHE A 52 1.95 10.83 19.44
N ARG A 53 0.72 10.35 19.36
CA ARG A 53 0.44 8.91 19.39
C ARG A 53 0.86 8.28 18.07
N VAL A 54 1.71 7.26 18.13
CA VAL A 54 2.14 6.49 16.97
C VAL A 54 1.29 5.23 16.87
N LYS A 55 0.46 5.16 15.83
CA LYS A 55 -0.40 4.00 15.57
C LYS A 55 0.22 3.11 14.50
N LEU A 56 -0.09 1.82 14.55
CA LEU A 56 0.14 0.92 13.42
C LEU A 56 -0.78 1.31 12.28
N LEU A 57 -0.25 1.28 11.05
CA LEU A 57 -1.09 1.37 9.86
C LEU A 57 -1.95 0.11 9.76
N PRO A 58 -3.24 0.24 9.42
CA PRO A 58 -4.07 -0.92 9.13
C PRO A 58 -3.48 -1.71 7.94
N PRO A 59 -3.81 -3.01 7.80
CA PRO A 59 -3.34 -3.78 6.67
C PRO A 59 -3.89 -3.21 5.36
N PRO A 60 -3.06 -3.10 4.31
CA PRO A 60 -3.54 -2.67 3.00
C PRO A 60 -4.41 -3.73 2.34
N VAL A 61 -5.29 -3.31 1.45
CA VAL A 61 -6.16 -4.16 0.64
C VAL A 61 -5.71 -4.10 -0.82
N ALA A 62 -5.59 -5.27 -1.44
CA ALA A 62 -5.30 -5.37 -2.87
C ALA A 62 -6.59 -5.19 -3.69
N TYR A 63 -6.46 -4.62 -4.88
CA TYR A 63 -7.55 -4.49 -5.83
C TYR A 63 -7.05 -4.54 -7.28
N ILE A 64 -7.93 -4.96 -8.18
CA ILE A 64 -7.71 -4.85 -9.62
C ILE A 64 -8.17 -3.47 -10.06
N GLU A 65 -7.29 -2.71 -10.70
CA GLU A 65 -7.66 -1.45 -11.33
C GLU A 65 -8.13 -1.71 -12.76
N TYR A 66 -9.34 -1.28 -13.09
CA TYR A 66 -9.91 -1.39 -14.41
C TYR A 66 -10.59 -0.07 -14.82
N THR A 67 -11.00 0.03 -16.07
CA THR A 67 -11.72 1.20 -16.57
C THR A 67 -13.20 0.87 -16.71
N SER A 68 -14.07 1.70 -16.12
CA SER A 68 -15.51 1.66 -16.29
C SER A 68 -16.00 3.02 -16.77
N ASP A 69 -16.68 3.06 -17.91
CA ASP A 69 -17.20 4.29 -18.51
C ASP A 69 -16.14 5.42 -18.63
N GLY A 70 -14.91 5.02 -19.01
CA GLY A 70 -13.78 5.94 -19.14
C GLY A 70 -13.10 6.35 -17.83
N ASN A 71 -13.62 5.94 -16.68
CA ASN A 71 -13.08 6.28 -15.36
C ASN A 71 -12.36 5.08 -14.70
N PRO A 72 -11.31 5.33 -13.91
CA PRO A 72 -10.70 4.30 -13.10
C PRO A 72 -11.68 3.73 -12.07
N ALA A 73 -11.78 2.41 -12.00
CA ALA A 73 -12.60 1.68 -11.04
C ALA A 73 -11.77 0.62 -10.33
N LYS A 74 -12.22 0.22 -9.13
CA LYS A 74 -11.54 -0.74 -8.26
C LYS A 74 -12.40 -1.97 -8.06
N TYR A 75 -11.80 -3.14 -8.24
CA TYR A 75 -12.43 -4.42 -7.95
C TYR A 75 -11.68 -5.12 -6.81
N LYS A 76 -12.38 -5.31 -5.70
CA LYS A 76 -11.84 -5.93 -4.46
C LYS A 76 -12.32 -7.37 -4.24
N GLY A 77 -13.01 -7.96 -5.22
CA GLY A 77 -13.65 -9.27 -5.09
C GLY A 77 -15.12 -9.18 -4.67
N SER A 78 -15.68 -10.33 -4.26
CA SER A 78 -17.05 -10.47 -3.69
C SER A 78 -18.22 -10.25 -4.65
N ARG A 79 -17.99 -9.87 -5.89
CA ARG A 79 -19.01 -9.69 -6.92
C ARG A 79 -18.49 -10.12 -8.30
N PRO A 80 -19.34 -10.48 -9.24
CA PRO A 80 -18.92 -10.72 -10.61
C PRO A 80 -18.36 -9.44 -11.27
N ILE A 81 -17.33 -9.61 -12.09
CA ILE A 81 -16.76 -8.56 -12.92
C ILE A 81 -16.94 -8.90 -14.40
N SER A 82 -17.34 -7.93 -15.21
CA SER A 82 -17.53 -8.17 -16.64
C SER A 82 -16.20 -8.49 -17.34
N LYS A 83 -16.27 -9.31 -18.37
CA LYS A 83 -15.10 -9.65 -19.18
C LYS A 83 -14.45 -8.41 -19.80
N GLY A 84 -15.25 -7.43 -20.23
CA GLY A 84 -14.74 -6.16 -20.75
C GLY A 84 -13.91 -5.39 -19.72
N ALA A 85 -14.39 -5.34 -18.48
CA ALA A 85 -13.64 -4.73 -17.37
C ALA A 85 -12.32 -5.45 -17.10
N LEU A 86 -12.31 -6.79 -17.10
CA LEU A 86 -11.08 -7.58 -16.94
C LEU A 86 -10.07 -7.35 -18.06
N ILE A 87 -10.53 -7.23 -19.30
CA ILE A 87 -9.66 -6.95 -20.46
C ILE A 87 -9.06 -5.54 -20.35
N SER A 88 -9.78 -4.58 -19.76
CA SER A 88 -9.27 -3.24 -19.51
C SER A 88 -8.34 -3.16 -18.31
N ALA A 89 -8.29 -4.20 -17.49
CA ALA A 89 -7.48 -4.22 -16.27
C ALA A 89 -5.99 -4.21 -16.60
N LYS A 90 -5.26 -3.31 -15.93
CA LYS A 90 -3.81 -3.13 -16.16
C LYS A 90 -2.96 -3.87 -15.15
N GLY A 91 -3.49 -4.13 -13.97
CA GLY A 91 -2.72 -4.77 -12.90
C GLY A 91 -3.40 -4.71 -11.54
N ILE A 92 -2.61 -5.04 -10.54
CA ILE A 92 -2.98 -5.06 -9.14
C ILE A 92 -2.36 -3.84 -8.45
N LYS A 93 -3.16 -3.16 -7.66
CA LYS A 93 -2.73 -2.09 -6.76
C LYS A 93 -3.10 -2.44 -5.32
N ALA A 94 -2.52 -1.74 -4.38
CA ALA A 94 -2.81 -1.88 -2.96
C ALA A 94 -2.91 -0.51 -2.31
N GLU A 95 -3.88 -0.35 -1.43
CA GLU A 95 -4.14 0.88 -0.68
C GLU A 95 -4.63 0.56 0.73
N LEU A 96 -4.56 1.53 1.62
CA LEU A 96 -5.29 1.45 2.87
C LEU A 96 -6.79 1.64 2.60
N ASP A 97 -7.61 0.86 3.30
CA ASP A 97 -9.07 1.02 3.26
C ASP A 97 -9.53 2.13 4.24
N ASP A 98 -8.76 3.20 4.31
CA ASP A 98 -8.97 4.36 5.16
C ASP A 98 -8.78 5.61 4.31
N ALA A 99 -9.88 6.34 4.08
CA ALA A 99 -9.91 7.52 3.21
C ALA A 99 -9.09 8.71 3.74
N ASP A 100 -8.77 8.71 5.04
CA ASP A 100 -8.06 9.82 5.68
C ASP A 100 -6.53 9.68 5.57
N LEU A 101 -6.04 8.53 5.09
CA LEU A 101 -4.62 8.24 5.01
C LEU A 101 -4.19 8.05 3.54
N ASP A 102 -3.54 9.06 2.96
CA ASP A 102 -2.90 8.94 1.63
C ASP A 102 -1.58 8.14 1.76
N VAL A 103 -1.71 6.84 1.95
CA VAL A 103 -0.58 5.91 2.03
C VAL A 103 -0.58 5.02 0.81
N ARG A 104 0.46 5.16 0.00
CA ARG A 104 0.64 4.37 -1.22
C ARG A 104 1.50 3.15 -0.96
N TYR A 105 1.04 2.02 -1.47
CA TYR A 105 1.76 0.75 -1.47
C TYR A 105 2.21 0.42 -2.89
N GLN A 106 3.45 -0.07 -3.01
CA GLN A 106 3.96 -0.61 -4.27
C GLN A 106 3.74 -2.12 -4.30
N VAL A 107 3.00 -2.61 -5.29
CA VAL A 107 2.88 -4.05 -5.52
C VAL A 107 4.14 -4.54 -6.23
N LEU A 108 4.83 -5.48 -5.59
CA LEU A 108 6.10 -6.06 -6.05
C LEU A 108 5.90 -7.32 -6.91
N GLY A 109 4.74 -7.96 -6.78
CA GLY A 109 4.40 -9.17 -7.54
C GLY A 109 3.15 -9.83 -7.01
N PHE A 110 2.61 -10.75 -7.79
CA PHE A 110 1.42 -11.54 -7.46
C PHE A 110 1.34 -12.78 -8.34
N GLU A 111 0.42 -13.67 -8.02
CA GLU A 111 0.10 -14.85 -8.84
C GLU A 111 -1.36 -14.83 -9.28
N LEU A 112 -1.63 -15.21 -10.52
CA LEU A 112 -2.94 -15.55 -11.03
C LEU A 112 -3.09 -17.07 -11.01
N ASN A 113 -4.04 -17.57 -10.22
CA ASN A 113 -4.31 -18.99 -10.07
C ASN A 113 -5.68 -19.32 -10.64
N PHE A 114 -5.74 -20.34 -11.49
CA PHE A 114 -6.98 -20.82 -12.11
C PHE A 114 -6.95 -22.34 -12.29
N PHE A 115 -8.09 -22.92 -12.58
CA PHE A 115 -8.21 -24.32 -12.91
C PHE A 115 -8.35 -24.48 -14.42
N ASP A 116 -7.56 -25.38 -14.99
CA ASP A 116 -7.68 -25.77 -16.40
C ASP A 116 -8.93 -26.63 -16.67
N SER A 117 -9.13 -27.05 -17.90
CA SER A 117 -10.27 -27.89 -18.29
C SER A 117 -10.26 -29.29 -17.66
N MET A 118 -9.10 -29.74 -17.19
CA MET A 118 -8.91 -31.02 -16.50
C MET A 118 -8.99 -30.90 -14.97
N GLY A 119 -9.20 -29.68 -14.45
CA GLY A 119 -9.27 -29.42 -13.01
C GLY A 119 -7.93 -29.24 -12.32
N ASN A 120 -6.82 -29.13 -13.07
CA ASN A 120 -5.52 -28.86 -12.48
C ASN A 120 -5.40 -27.38 -12.09
N SER A 121 -4.83 -27.14 -10.93
CA SER A 121 -4.50 -25.77 -10.48
C SER A 121 -3.26 -25.28 -11.19
N ILE A 122 -3.36 -24.14 -11.86
CA ILE A 122 -2.26 -23.50 -12.58
C ILE A 122 -2.02 -22.11 -11.98
N ALA A 123 -0.76 -21.82 -11.68
CA ALA A 123 -0.32 -20.54 -11.18
C ALA A 123 0.56 -19.83 -12.22
N LYS A 124 0.27 -18.55 -12.49
CA LYS A 124 1.07 -17.67 -13.35
C LYS A 124 1.49 -16.44 -12.57
N ALA A 125 2.80 -16.30 -12.39
CA ALA A 125 3.36 -15.21 -11.58
C ALA A 125 3.61 -13.94 -12.41
N SER A 126 3.48 -12.79 -11.76
CA SER A 126 3.99 -11.50 -12.21
C SER A 126 5.02 -10.98 -11.20
N SER A 127 6.13 -10.44 -11.70
CA SER A 127 7.18 -9.80 -10.90
C SER A 127 6.97 -8.30 -10.71
N SER A 128 5.77 -7.81 -10.94
CA SER A 128 5.37 -6.42 -10.74
C SER A 128 3.87 -6.35 -10.41
N GLY A 129 3.34 -5.14 -10.21
CA GLY A 129 1.89 -4.94 -10.09
C GLY A 129 1.13 -5.06 -11.41
N LYS A 130 1.78 -5.23 -12.56
CA LYS A 130 1.13 -5.31 -13.87
C LYS A 130 0.83 -6.74 -14.25
N PHE A 131 -0.29 -6.97 -14.95
CA PHE A 131 -0.56 -8.25 -15.60
C PHE A 131 0.44 -8.52 -16.71
N THR A 132 0.95 -9.75 -16.75
CA THR A 132 1.76 -10.22 -17.90
C THR A 132 0.87 -10.48 -19.12
N GLY A 133 1.45 -10.53 -20.32
CA GLY A 133 0.73 -10.90 -21.53
C GLY A 133 0.03 -12.26 -21.41
N GLU A 134 0.71 -13.25 -20.82
CA GLU A 134 0.15 -14.58 -20.58
C GLU A 134 -1.07 -14.55 -19.62
N GLN A 135 -0.98 -13.78 -18.54
CA GLN A 135 -2.12 -13.59 -17.62
C GLN A 135 -3.30 -12.91 -18.32
N GLN A 136 -3.04 -11.89 -19.15
CA GLN A 136 -4.07 -11.23 -19.95
C GLN A 136 -4.74 -12.19 -20.94
N ASP A 137 -3.98 -13.04 -21.60
CA ASP A 137 -4.51 -14.03 -22.54
C ASP A 137 -5.40 -15.08 -21.82
N ILE A 138 -5.01 -15.51 -20.63
CA ILE A 138 -5.80 -16.39 -19.80
C ILE A 138 -7.15 -15.72 -19.47
N MET A 139 -7.13 -14.46 -18.99
CA MET A 139 -8.35 -13.72 -18.67
C MET A 139 -9.26 -13.53 -19.89
N ARG A 140 -8.69 -13.29 -21.09
CA ARG A 140 -9.46 -13.17 -22.35
C ARG A 140 -10.17 -14.46 -22.72
N LYS A 141 -9.55 -15.63 -22.44
CA LYS A 141 -10.08 -16.95 -22.76
C LYS A 141 -11.09 -17.47 -21.74
N MET A 142 -11.16 -16.87 -20.55
CA MET A 142 -12.09 -17.29 -19.52
C MET A 142 -13.53 -17.07 -19.93
N SER A 143 -14.38 -18.10 -19.70
CA SER A 143 -15.81 -18.04 -19.95
C SER A 143 -16.54 -17.42 -18.76
N LYS A 144 -17.74 -16.91 -19.00
CA LYS A 144 -18.67 -16.43 -17.97
C LYS A 144 -18.90 -17.52 -16.92
N GLY A 145 -18.95 -17.13 -15.66
CA GLY A 145 -19.12 -18.02 -14.51
C GLY A 145 -17.83 -18.68 -14.01
N LYS A 146 -16.74 -18.60 -14.77
CA LYS A 146 -15.44 -19.12 -14.31
C LYS A 146 -14.84 -18.22 -13.25
N LYS A 147 -14.06 -18.84 -12.37
CA LYS A 147 -13.36 -18.18 -11.27
C LYS A 147 -11.86 -18.32 -11.43
N PHE A 148 -11.16 -17.29 -10.99
CA PHE A 148 -9.72 -17.34 -10.74
C PHE A 148 -9.38 -16.53 -9.49
N PHE A 149 -8.17 -16.69 -9.01
CA PHE A 149 -7.71 -16.00 -7.80
C PHE A 149 -6.46 -15.18 -8.11
N ILE A 150 -6.41 -13.96 -7.61
CA ILE A 150 -5.18 -13.22 -7.48
C ILE A 150 -4.66 -13.48 -6.07
N SER A 151 -3.51 -14.12 -5.95
CA SER A 151 -2.93 -14.53 -4.68
C SER A 151 -1.47 -14.11 -4.56
N ARG A 152 -0.90 -14.28 -3.36
CA ARG A 152 0.49 -13.91 -3.06
C ARG A 152 0.83 -12.49 -3.48
N VAL A 153 -0.11 -11.56 -3.34
CA VAL A 153 0.13 -10.15 -3.65
C VAL A 153 1.12 -9.62 -2.63
N ARG A 154 2.34 -9.36 -3.06
CA ARG A 154 3.40 -8.77 -2.24
C ARG A 154 3.37 -7.26 -2.43
N ALA A 155 3.19 -6.53 -1.36
CA ALA A 155 3.15 -5.07 -1.37
C ALA A 155 4.10 -4.49 -0.34
N LYS A 156 4.75 -3.39 -0.69
CA LYS A 156 5.68 -2.66 0.16
C LYS A 156 5.15 -1.25 0.41
N GLY A 157 5.02 -0.90 1.66
CA GLY A 157 4.56 0.41 2.10
C GLY A 157 5.71 1.41 2.30
N PRO A 158 5.40 2.63 2.76
CA PRO A 158 6.40 3.65 3.05
C PRO A 158 7.30 3.31 4.24
N ASP A 159 6.89 2.35 5.07
CA ASP A 159 7.71 1.78 6.15
C ASP A 159 8.83 0.87 5.64
N GLY A 160 8.83 0.56 4.34
CA GLY A 160 9.80 -0.32 3.71
C GLY A 160 9.55 -1.81 3.98
N VAL A 161 8.49 -2.16 4.72
CA VAL A 161 8.15 -3.54 5.06
C VAL A 161 7.31 -4.17 3.95
N GLU A 162 7.72 -5.36 3.51
CA GLU A 162 6.95 -6.17 2.56
C GLU A 162 5.84 -6.93 3.31
N LYS A 163 4.64 -6.90 2.77
CA LYS A 163 3.46 -7.59 3.30
C LYS A 163 2.83 -8.45 2.21
N ILE A 164 2.35 -9.63 2.59
CA ILE A 164 1.52 -10.48 1.72
C ILE A 164 0.07 -10.16 2.03
N LEU A 165 -0.68 -9.81 0.99
CA LEU A 165 -2.08 -9.40 1.12
C LEU A 165 -3.03 -10.58 0.90
N PRO A 166 -4.26 -10.52 1.45
CA PRO A 166 -5.28 -11.52 1.21
C PRO A 166 -5.58 -11.70 -0.28
N PRO A 167 -5.91 -12.92 -0.71
CA PRO A 167 -6.25 -13.19 -2.10
C PRO A 167 -7.56 -12.52 -2.52
N ILE A 168 -7.69 -12.23 -3.82
CA ILE A 168 -8.90 -11.71 -4.43
C ILE A 168 -9.52 -12.85 -5.25
N GLU A 169 -10.74 -13.26 -4.92
CA GLU A 169 -11.55 -14.14 -5.76
C GLU A 169 -12.18 -13.31 -6.88
N VAL A 170 -11.98 -13.74 -8.11
CA VAL A 170 -12.51 -13.07 -9.30
C VAL A 170 -13.51 -14.00 -9.98
N ILE A 171 -14.74 -13.53 -10.17
CA ILE A 171 -15.82 -14.23 -10.85
C ILE A 171 -16.11 -13.52 -12.17
N VAL A 172 -15.92 -14.21 -13.29
CA VAL A 172 -16.14 -13.62 -14.62
C VAL A 172 -17.63 -13.61 -14.96
N ASN A 173 -18.14 -12.44 -15.41
CA ASN A 173 -19.54 -12.28 -15.84
C ASN A 173 -19.65 -11.94 -17.34
#